data_40053101dda302914b447db5a15996b9
#
_entry.id   40053101dda302914b447db5a15996b9
#
_cell.length_a   1.000
_cell.length_b   1.000
_cell.length_c   1.000
_cell.angle_alpha   90.00
_cell.angle_beta   90.00
_cell.angle_gamma   90.00
#
_symmetry.space_group_name_H-M   'P 1'
#
loop_
_entity.id
_entity.type
_entity.pdbx_description
1 polymer ?
#
loop_
_entity_poly.entity_id
_entity_poly.type
_entity_poly.pdbx_seq_one_letter_code
_entity_poly.pdbx_strand_id
1 'polypeptide(L)'
;LKADVELGGTDQKFNLLLGRKLQEDHNMKPQTCIMMPILEGLDGIKKMSKSLNNYISISDESNDMFGKIMSISDDLMWRYYELLSFQDLDKIQTSHKACNDNKMNPRDVKIDLAYELVERFHGKKKANEAKDNFIGRFQNKDITKDIPDVVIHSKGSEIKIIDLITQKLK
;
A
#
# COMPACT_ATOMS: atom_id res chain seq x y z
N LEU A 1 12.03 11.99 -30.07
CA LEU A 1 12.43 10.66 -29.59
C LEU A 1 11.88 9.58 -30.51
N LYS A 2 12.68 8.57 -30.81
CA LYS A 2 12.27 7.39 -31.59
C LYS A 2 11.87 6.27 -30.62
N ALA A 3 10.84 6.52 -29.80
CA ALA A 3 10.32 5.53 -28.88
C ALA A 3 9.44 4.52 -29.65
N ASP A 4 9.62 3.23 -29.35
CA ASP A 4 8.79 2.16 -29.92
C ASP A 4 7.60 1.83 -29.01
N VAL A 5 7.78 2.00 -27.70
CA VAL A 5 6.78 1.74 -26.67
C VAL A 5 6.82 2.83 -25.61
N GLU A 6 5.65 3.29 -25.19
CA GLU A 6 5.49 4.20 -24.05
C GLU A 6 4.51 3.59 -23.04
N LEU A 7 4.92 3.59 -21.77
CA LEU A 7 4.13 3.08 -20.65
C LEU A 7 3.57 4.24 -19.83
N GLY A 8 2.30 4.16 -19.43
CA GLY A 8 1.71 5.17 -18.58
C GLY A 8 0.47 4.70 -17.84
N GLY A 9 -0.07 5.57 -17.01
CA GLY A 9 -1.37 5.36 -16.38
C GLY A 9 -2.52 5.69 -17.34
N THR A 10 -3.70 5.15 -17.06
CA THR A 10 -4.92 5.46 -17.84
C THR A 10 -5.30 6.94 -17.81
N ASP A 11 -4.88 7.68 -16.76
CA ASP A 11 -5.02 9.14 -16.65
C ASP A 11 -4.16 9.91 -17.66
N GLN A 12 -3.10 9.30 -18.20
CA GLN A 12 -2.19 9.87 -19.19
C GLN A 12 -2.56 9.52 -20.64
N LYS A 13 -3.69 8.84 -20.87
CA LYS A 13 -4.09 8.35 -22.18
C LYS A 13 -4.03 9.44 -23.26
N PHE A 14 -4.56 10.62 -22.97
CA PHE A 14 -4.54 11.73 -23.94
C PHE A 14 -3.12 12.12 -24.33
N ASN A 15 -2.22 12.26 -23.34
CA ASN A 15 -0.83 12.67 -23.59
C ASN A 15 -0.07 11.62 -24.42
N LEU A 16 -0.28 10.32 -24.09
CA LEU A 16 0.33 9.22 -24.83
C LEU A 16 -0.13 9.17 -26.30
N LEU A 17 -1.43 9.37 -26.54
CA LEU A 17 -1.98 9.41 -27.89
C LEU A 17 -1.52 10.65 -28.67
N LEU A 18 -1.33 11.79 -27.99
CA LEU A 18 -0.75 12.98 -28.61
C LEU A 18 0.69 12.72 -29.06
N GLY A 19 1.48 12.01 -28.25
CA GLY A 19 2.84 11.59 -28.64
C GLY A 19 2.86 10.75 -29.91
N ARG A 20 1.94 9.80 -30.05
CA ARG A 20 1.74 9.01 -31.29
C ARG A 20 1.45 9.90 -32.50
N LYS A 21 0.50 10.84 -32.31
CA LYS A 21 0.11 11.76 -33.37
C LYS A 21 1.28 12.64 -33.86
N LEU A 22 2.08 13.14 -32.92
CA LEU A 22 3.28 13.91 -33.27
C LEU A 22 4.30 13.08 -34.05
N GLN A 23 4.47 11.80 -33.73
CA GLN A 23 5.33 10.89 -34.49
C GLN A 23 4.82 10.73 -35.93
N GLU A 24 3.51 10.50 -36.12
CA GLU A 24 2.90 10.41 -37.45
C GLU A 24 3.11 11.69 -38.28
N ASP A 25 2.87 12.86 -37.68
CA ASP A 25 3.02 14.16 -38.34
C ASP A 25 4.48 14.44 -38.74
N HIS A 26 5.44 13.79 -38.11
CA HIS A 26 6.88 13.84 -38.43
C HIS A 26 7.33 12.66 -39.29
N ASN A 27 6.41 11.92 -39.92
CA ASN A 27 6.70 10.74 -40.74
C ASN A 27 7.49 9.64 -40.01
N MET A 28 7.28 9.51 -38.70
CA MET A 28 7.87 8.47 -37.87
C MET A 28 6.85 7.35 -37.63
N LYS A 29 7.33 6.12 -37.40
CA LYS A 29 6.46 5.03 -36.98
C LYS A 29 5.88 5.36 -35.59
N PRO A 30 4.55 5.34 -35.41
CA PRO A 30 3.94 5.65 -34.12
C PRO A 30 4.26 4.57 -33.08
N GLN A 31 4.57 4.99 -31.87
CA GLN A 31 4.83 4.13 -30.72
C GLN A 31 3.60 3.33 -30.28
N THR A 32 3.83 2.18 -29.68
CA THR A 32 2.79 1.44 -28.95
C THR A 32 2.62 2.03 -27.57
N CYS A 33 1.37 2.36 -27.18
CA CYS A 33 1.06 2.85 -25.84
C CYS A 33 0.47 1.71 -25.00
N ILE A 34 1.10 1.40 -23.86
CA ILE A 34 0.59 0.44 -22.88
C ILE A 34 0.16 1.23 -21.64
N MET A 35 -1.12 1.14 -21.30
CA MET A 35 -1.69 1.89 -20.18
C MET A 35 -2.16 0.94 -19.09
N MET A 36 -1.71 1.23 -17.86
CA MET A 36 -2.12 0.48 -16.67
C MET A 36 -3.15 1.28 -15.87
N PRO A 37 -4.08 0.60 -15.18
CA PRO A 37 -4.96 1.27 -14.24
C PRO A 37 -4.17 2.01 -13.16
N ILE A 38 -4.76 3.08 -12.63
CA ILE A 38 -4.17 3.82 -11.51
C ILE A 38 -4.27 2.98 -10.25
N LEU A 39 -3.19 3.00 -9.45
CA LEU A 39 -3.18 2.42 -8.13
C LEU A 39 -3.59 3.51 -7.12
N GLU A 40 -4.62 3.23 -6.36
CA GLU A 40 -5.10 4.08 -5.28
C GLU A 40 -4.13 4.02 -4.09
N GLY A 41 -4.00 5.15 -3.38
CA GLY A 41 -3.20 5.23 -2.16
C GLY A 41 -3.89 4.59 -0.95
N LEU A 42 -3.29 4.75 0.23
CA LEU A 42 -3.79 4.18 1.50
C LEU A 42 -5.23 4.58 1.83
N ASP A 43 -5.68 5.73 1.31
CA ASP A 43 -7.05 6.24 1.47
C ASP A 43 -8.09 5.50 0.60
N GLY A 44 -7.66 4.68 -0.36
CA GLY A 44 -8.51 3.93 -1.26
C GLY A 44 -9.32 4.78 -2.25
N ILE A 45 -9.04 6.07 -2.36
CA ILE A 45 -9.82 7.03 -3.17
C ILE A 45 -8.92 7.76 -4.17
N LYS A 46 -7.86 8.39 -3.67
CA LYS A 46 -6.95 9.18 -4.50
C LYS A 46 -5.81 8.33 -5.02
N LYS A 47 -5.30 8.68 -6.20
CA LYS A 47 -4.11 8.02 -6.72
C LYS A 47 -2.97 8.10 -5.70
N MET A 48 -2.17 7.04 -5.63
CA MET A 48 -0.97 7.00 -4.80
C MET A 48 -0.01 8.12 -5.19
N SER A 49 0.38 8.96 -4.24
CA SER A 49 1.20 10.15 -4.50
C SER A 49 2.00 10.56 -3.26
N LYS A 50 3.26 10.98 -3.49
CA LYS A 50 4.11 11.55 -2.43
C LYS A 50 3.51 12.84 -1.85
N SER A 51 2.94 13.70 -2.69
CA SER A 51 2.35 14.97 -2.25
C SER A 51 1.12 14.81 -1.37
N LEU A 52 0.41 13.69 -1.48
CA LEU A 52 -0.75 13.35 -0.65
C LEU A 52 -0.37 12.51 0.57
N ASN A 53 0.89 12.11 0.69
CA ASN A 53 1.37 11.23 1.77
C ASN A 53 0.53 9.95 1.97
N ASN A 54 -0.10 9.45 0.88
CA ASN A 54 -0.95 8.26 0.86
C ASN A 54 -0.27 7.08 0.15
N TYR A 55 1.05 7.11 0.03
CA TYR A 55 1.82 6.15 -0.74
C TYR A 55 2.52 5.10 0.14
N ILE A 56 2.76 3.94 -0.47
CA ILE A 56 3.68 2.92 0.02
C ILE A 56 4.93 3.00 -0.84
N SER A 57 6.07 3.31 -0.23
CA SER A 57 7.34 3.39 -0.97
C SER A 57 7.99 2.02 -1.07
N ILE A 58 8.59 1.72 -2.23
CA ILE A 58 9.47 0.55 -2.38
C ILE A 58 10.75 0.65 -1.54
N SER A 59 11.08 1.85 -1.07
CA SER A 59 12.20 2.13 -0.18
C SER A 59 11.80 2.25 1.30
N ASP A 60 10.53 2.06 1.64
CA ASP A 60 10.11 1.97 3.05
C ASP A 60 10.81 0.79 3.73
N GLU A 61 11.08 0.89 5.02
CA GLU A 61 11.54 -0.27 5.80
C GLU A 61 10.51 -1.41 5.74
N SER A 62 10.98 -2.66 5.79
CA SER A 62 10.12 -3.85 5.59
C SER A 62 8.94 -3.91 6.57
N ASN A 63 9.14 -3.51 7.83
CA ASN A 63 8.06 -3.44 8.82
C ASN A 63 7.05 -2.35 8.50
N ASP A 64 7.50 -1.18 8.03
CA ASP A 64 6.63 -0.06 7.67
C ASP A 64 5.81 -0.38 6.43
N MET A 65 6.45 -0.95 5.38
CA MET A 65 5.76 -1.42 4.19
C MET A 65 4.67 -2.44 4.55
N PHE A 66 5.01 -3.44 5.37
CA PHE A 66 4.07 -4.46 5.83
C PHE A 66 2.90 -3.82 6.59
N GLY A 67 3.18 -2.92 7.54
CA GLY A 67 2.17 -2.22 8.32
C GLY A 67 1.24 -1.35 7.46
N LYS A 68 1.79 -0.63 6.47
CA LYS A 68 1.00 0.17 5.53
C LYS A 68 0.07 -0.70 4.69
N ILE A 69 0.54 -1.84 4.17
CA ILE A 69 -0.31 -2.77 3.42
C ILE A 69 -1.41 -3.34 4.32
N MET A 70 -1.09 -3.68 5.57
CA MET A 70 -2.09 -4.16 6.52
C MET A 70 -3.14 -3.10 6.91
N SER A 71 -2.83 -1.81 6.74
CA SER A 71 -3.74 -0.69 7.08
C SER A 71 -4.78 -0.37 6.02
N ILE A 72 -4.63 -0.87 4.78
CA ILE A 72 -5.60 -0.62 3.72
C ILE A 72 -6.95 -1.30 4.01
N SER A 73 -8.04 -0.79 3.43
CA SER A 73 -9.34 -1.44 3.53
C SER A 73 -9.36 -2.81 2.83
N ASP A 74 -10.34 -3.65 3.17
CA ASP A 74 -10.47 -4.97 2.53
C ASP A 74 -10.83 -4.83 1.05
N ASP A 75 -11.62 -3.83 0.67
CA ASP A 75 -11.93 -3.56 -0.73
C ASP A 75 -10.68 -3.16 -1.52
N LEU A 76 -9.84 -2.29 -0.96
CA LEU A 76 -8.59 -1.88 -1.59
C LEU A 76 -7.58 -3.03 -1.67
N MET A 77 -7.59 -3.96 -0.72
CA MET A 77 -6.77 -5.16 -0.75
C MET A 77 -6.98 -5.97 -2.03
N TRP A 78 -8.23 -6.17 -2.47
CA TRP A 78 -8.51 -6.92 -3.70
C TRP A 78 -8.00 -6.18 -4.93
N ARG A 79 -8.09 -4.86 -4.94
CA ARG A 79 -7.50 -4.04 -5.99
C ARG A 79 -5.99 -4.17 -6.06
N TYR A 80 -5.33 -4.22 -4.90
CA TYR A 80 -3.88 -4.46 -4.82
C TYR A 80 -3.50 -5.86 -5.27
N TYR A 81 -4.28 -6.86 -4.93
CA TYR A 81 -4.08 -8.21 -5.47
C TYR A 81 -4.14 -8.23 -6.99
N GLU A 82 -5.17 -7.63 -7.58
CA GLU A 82 -5.35 -7.59 -9.03
C GLU A 82 -4.19 -6.88 -9.76
N LEU A 83 -3.69 -5.80 -9.20
CA LEU A 83 -2.68 -4.95 -9.86
C LEU A 83 -1.24 -5.29 -9.50
N LEU A 84 -0.98 -5.85 -8.34
CA LEU A 84 0.37 -6.01 -7.81
C LEU A 84 0.78 -7.45 -7.54
N SER A 85 -0.15 -8.38 -7.29
CA SER A 85 0.19 -9.76 -7.02
C SER A 85 0.59 -10.52 -8.29
N PHE A 86 1.43 -11.54 -8.14
CA PHE A 86 1.74 -12.51 -9.20
C PHE A 86 0.84 -13.75 -9.13
N GLN A 87 -0.15 -13.77 -8.24
CA GLN A 87 -1.09 -14.88 -8.17
C GLN A 87 -2.06 -14.85 -9.36
N ASP A 88 -2.49 -16.02 -9.78
CA ASP A 88 -3.48 -16.16 -10.85
C ASP A 88 -4.81 -15.50 -10.47
N LEU A 89 -5.44 -14.83 -11.42
CA LEU A 89 -6.72 -14.14 -11.21
C LEU A 89 -7.81 -15.06 -10.67
N ASP A 90 -7.87 -16.32 -11.12
CA ASP A 90 -8.84 -17.31 -10.65
C ASP A 90 -8.66 -17.61 -9.15
N LYS A 91 -7.40 -17.67 -8.69
CA LYS A 91 -7.09 -17.87 -7.27
C LYS A 91 -7.50 -16.64 -6.45
N ILE A 92 -7.25 -15.44 -6.95
CA ILE A 92 -7.65 -14.17 -6.30
C ILE A 92 -9.17 -14.12 -6.17
N GLN A 93 -9.92 -14.43 -7.23
CA GLN A 93 -11.38 -14.46 -7.24
C GLN A 93 -11.95 -15.51 -6.28
N THR A 94 -11.33 -16.69 -6.23
CA THR A 94 -11.72 -17.77 -5.31
C THR A 94 -11.55 -17.33 -3.86
N SER A 95 -10.41 -16.70 -3.53
CA SER A 95 -10.15 -16.18 -2.19
C SER A 95 -11.13 -15.04 -1.82
N HIS A 96 -11.41 -14.15 -2.76
CA HIS A 96 -12.40 -13.08 -2.58
C HIS A 96 -13.78 -13.63 -2.26
N LYS A 97 -14.24 -14.62 -3.03
CA LYS A 97 -15.52 -15.30 -2.77
C LYS A 97 -15.53 -15.99 -1.41
N ALA A 98 -14.44 -16.67 -1.05
CA ALA A 98 -14.33 -17.34 0.24
C ALA A 98 -14.39 -16.34 1.43
N CYS A 99 -13.82 -15.14 1.28
CA CYS A 99 -13.97 -14.09 2.28
C CYS A 99 -15.40 -13.58 2.38
N ASN A 100 -16.07 -13.35 1.25
CA ASN A 100 -17.47 -12.91 1.24
C ASN A 100 -18.42 -13.96 1.85
N ASP A 101 -18.11 -15.25 1.67
CA ASP A 101 -18.83 -16.37 2.25
C ASP A 101 -18.48 -16.64 3.74
N ASN A 102 -17.62 -15.80 4.36
CA ASN A 102 -17.07 -15.99 5.71
C ASN A 102 -16.32 -17.32 5.93
N LYS A 103 -15.80 -17.92 4.86
CA LYS A 103 -14.99 -19.14 4.91
C LYS A 103 -13.49 -18.85 5.10
N MET A 104 -13.07 -17.63 4.84
CA MET A 104 -11.69 -17.16 4.96
C MET A 104 -11.67 -15.80 5.63
N ASN A 105 -10.70 -15.56 6.49
CA ASN A 105 -10.54 -14.26 7.16
C ASN A 105 -9.81 -13.28 6.23
N PRO A 106 -10.39 -12.12 5.89
CA PRO A 106 -9.71 -11.10 5.06
C PRO A 106 -8.35 -10.67 5.62
N ARG A 107 -8.19 -10.67 6.94
CA ARG A 107 -6.91 -10.36 7.59
C ARG A 107 -5.79 -11.31 7.15
N ASP A 108 -6.07 -12.60 7.09
CA ASP A 108 -5.05 -13.60 6.73
C ASP A 108 -4.66 -13.46 5.27
N VAL A 109 -5.64 -13.20 4.39
CA VAL A 109 -5.41 -12.89 2.98
C VAL A 109 -4.57 -11.61 2.83
N LYS A 110 -4.84 -10.59 3.63
CA LYS A 110 -4.07 -9.34 3.61
C LYS A 110 -2.63 -9.55 4.10
N ILE A 111 -2.42 -10.42 5.09
CA ILE A 111 -1.08 -10.82 5.54
C ILE A 111 -0.29 -11.48 4.39
N ASP A 112 -0.93 -12.35 3.62
CA ASP A 112 -0.29 -13.01 2.48
C ASP A 112 0.10 -12.01 1.38
N LEU A 113 -0.75 -11.03 1.09
CA LEU A 113 -0.43 -9.93 0.17
C LEU A 113 0.74 -9.09 0.67
N ALA A 114 0.70 -8.70 1.95
CA ALA A 114 1.78 -7.92 2.57
C ALA A 114 3.10 -8.67 2.54
N TYR A 115 3.06 -9.96 2.84
CA TYR A 115 4.23 -10.83 2.75
C TYR A 115 4.79 -10.89 1.32
N GLU A 116 3.94 -11.14 0.31
CA GLU A 116 4.34 -11.21 -1.10
C GLU A 116 5.03 -9.92 -1.55
N LEU A 117 4.44 -8.77 -1.24
CA LEU A 117 5.00 -7.48 -1.65
C LEU A 117 6.31 -7.15 -0.92
N VAL A 118 6.38 -7.41 0.39
CA VAL A 118 7.64 -7.22 1.14
C VAL A 118 8.72 -8.19 0.68
N GLU A 119 8.39 -9.45 0.39
CA GLU A 119 9.35 -10.41 -0.17
C GLU A 119 9.93 -9.93 -1.49
N ARG A 120 9.10 -9.36 -2.37
CA ARG A 120 9.53 -8.85 -3.68
C ARG A 120 10.57 -7.74 -3.57
N PHE A 121 10.41 -6.80 -2.65
CA PHE A 121 11.27 -5.63 -2.55
C PHE A 121 12.40 -5.76 -1.53
N HIS A 122 12.24 -6.59 -0.50
CA HIS A 122 13.19 -6.72 0.61
C HIS A 122 13.76 -8.12 0.80
N GLY A 123 13.23 -9.11 0.08
CA GLY A 123 13.63 -10.51 0.16
C GLY A 123 12.96 -11.27 1.30
N LYS A 124 13.01 -12.61 1.20
CA LYS A 124 12.28 -13.55 2.06
C LYS A 124 12.56 -13.40 3.55
N LYS A 125 13.83 -13.14 3.91
CA LYS A 125 14.22 -13.01 5.34
C LYS A 125 13.49 -11.83 5.99
N LYS A 126 13.53 -10.64 5.37
CA LYS A 126 12.87 -9.45 5.90
C LYS A 126 11.36 -9.56 5.86
N ALA A 127 10.79 -10.27 4.89
CA ALA A 127 9.36 -10.53 4.83
C ALA A 127 8.88 -11.39 6.01
N ASN A 128 9.62 -12.46 6.36
CA ASN A 128 9.33 -13.26 7.54
C ASN A 128 9.42 -12.43 8.83
N GLU A 129 10.51 -11.67 9.00
CA GLU A 129 10.70 -10.81 10.17
C GLU A 129 9.57 -9.78 10.31
N ALA A 130 9.15 -9.13 9.20
CA ALA A 130 8.06 -8.17 9.21
C ALA A 130 6.70 -8.81 9.54
N LYS A 131 6.43 -10.00 9.00
CA LYS A 131 5.23 -10.79 9.32
C LYS A 131 5.20 -11.16 10.79
N ASP A 132 6.29 -11.73 11.32
CA ASP A 132 6.37 -12.16 12.71
C ASP A 132 6.25 -10.98 13.68
N ASN A 133 6.90 -9.86 13.38
CA ASN A 133 6.78 -8.63 14.17
C ASN A 133 5.35 -8.08 14.16
N PHE A 134 4.68 -8.10 12.99
CA PHE A 134 3.30 -7.65 12.89
C PHE A 134 2.35 -8.54 13.70
N ILE A 135 2.46 -9.86 13.55
CA ILE A 135 1.62 -10.83 14.27
C ILE A 135 1.89 -10.74 15.77
N GLY A 136 3.16 -10.69 16.20
CA GLY A 136 3.57 -10.59 17.59
C GLY A 136 3.00 -9.38 18.31
N ARG A 137 3.03 -8.18 17.67
CA ARG A 137 2.44 -6.95 18.24
C ARG A 137 0.94 -7.08 18.52
N PHE A 138 0.20 -7.83 17.71
CA PHE A 138 -1.25 -7.97 17.86
C PHE A 138 -1.67 -9.16 18.70
N GLN A 139 -0.89 -10.25 18.73
CA GLN A 139 -1.23 -11.43 19.54
C GLN A 139 -0.82 -11.29 21.01
N ASN A 140 0.35 -10.71 21.26
CA ASN A 140 0.88 -10.67 22.63
C ASN A 140 0.43 -9.46 23.43
N LYS A 141 -0.28 -8.48 22.83
CA LYS A 141 -0.50 -7.15 23.44
C LYS A 141 0.82 -6.57 24.01
N ASP A 142 1.95 -7.00 23.46
CA ASP A 142 3.23 -6.41 23.78
C ASP A 142 3.23 -4.98 23.23
N ILE A 143 2.62 -4.10 24.01
CA ILE A 143 2.94 -2.69 24.02
C ILE A 143 4.46 -2.66 24.15
N THR A 144 5.13 -2.15 23.15
CA THR A 144 6.59 -2.13 23.06
C THR A 144 7.19 -1.76 24.41
N LYS A 145 8.11 -2.57 24.91
CA LYS A 145 8.81 -2.36 26.20
C LYS A 145 9.54 -1.02 26.30
N ASP A 146 9.58 -0.25 25.20
CA ASP A 146 10.26 1.03 25.05
C ASP A 146 9.31 2.24 24.97
N ILE A 147 8.07 2.13 25.47
CA ILE A 147 7.24 3.33 25.63
C ILE A 147 7.75 4.06 26.87
N PRO A 148 8.32 5.27 26.73
CA PRO A 148 8.78 6.02 27.89
C PRO A 148 7.58 6.38 28.77
N ASP A 149 7.70 6.07 30.07
CA ASP A 149 6.72 6.52 31.05
C ASP A 149 6.78 8.04 31.19
N VAL A 150 5.66 8.69 30.94
CA VAL A 150 5.53 10.15 31.09
C VAL A 150 4.74 10.43 32.36
N VAL A 151 5.43 10.95 33.39
CA VAL A 151 4.77 11.39 34.63
C VAL A 151 4.05 12.70 34.40
N ILE A 152 2.75 12.71 34.68
CA ILE A 152 1.88 13.88 34.52
C ILE A 152 1.45 14.36 35.90
N HIS A 153 1.79 15.61 36.22
CA HIS A 153 1.30 16.28 37.41
C HIS A 153 0.06 17.11 37.03
N SER A 154 -1.13 16.58 37.32
CA SER A 154 -2.39 17.30 37.15
C SER A 154 -2.75 18.06 38.41
N LYS A 155 -3.18 19.31 38.31
CA LYS A 155 -3.72 20.10 39.44
C LYS A 155 -5.21 19.83 39.70
N GLY A 156 -5.84 18.94 38.93
CA GLY A 156 -7.25 18.56 39.02
C GLY A 156 -7.47 17.09 38.75
N SER A 157 -8.69 16.60 39.00
CA SER A 157 -9.07 15.19 38.80
C SER A 157 -9.24 14.81 37.33
N GLU A 158 -9.30 15.75 36.42
CA GLU A 158 -9.51 15.54 34.98
C GLU A 158 -8.57 16.39 34.14
N ILE A 159 -8.02 15.83 33.09
CA ILE A 159 -7.23 16.49 32.07
C ILE A 159 -7.75 16.11 30.68
N LYS A 160 -7.91 17.08 29.77
CA LYS A 160 -8.31 16.77 28.40
C LYS A 160 -7.16 16.11 27.65
N ILE A 161 -7.44 15.03 26.96
CA ILE A 161 -6.44 14.24 26.24
C ILE A 161 -5.65 15.08 25.20
N ILE A 162 -6.30 16.07 24.58
CA ILE A 162 -5.67 17.00 23.62
C ILE A 162 -4.61 17.86 24.32
N ASP A 163 -4.91 18.39 25.53
CA ASP A 163 -3.98 19.22 26.30
C ASP A 163 -2.77 18.39 26.77
N LEU A 164 -3.02 17.12 27.09
CA LEU A 164 -2.00 16.15 27.47
C LEU A 164 -1.01 15.90 26.30
N ILE A 165 -1.55 15.63 25.11
CA ILE A 165 -0.76 15.35 23.91
C ILE A 165 0.08 16.57 23.51
N THR A 166 -0.51 17.78 23.55
CA THR A 166 0.17 19.02 23.14
C THR A 166 1.26 19.46 24.13
N GLN A 167 1.16 19.11 25.41
CA GLN A 167 2.15 19.48 26.43
C GLN A 167 3.36 18.56 26.47
N LYS A 168 3.25 17.28 26.03
CA LYS A 168 4.27 16.25 26.27
C LYS A 168 4.84 15.62 25.01
N LEU A 169 4.26 15.83 23.84
CA LEU A 169 4.75 15.32 22.54
C LEU A 169 5.37 16.43 21.66
N LYS A 170 5.95 17.45 22.28
CA LYS A 170 6.77 18.43 21.59
C LYS A 170 8.19 17.94 21.41
#